data_0776f8c40a9b2a4469815f78ac7b2c98
#
_entry.id   0776f8c40a9b2a4469815f78ac7b2c98
#
_cell.length_a   1.000
_cell.length_b   1.000
_cell.length_c   1.000
_cell.angle_alpha   90.00
_cell.angle_beta   90.00
_cell.angle_gamma   90.00
#
_symmetry.space_group_name_H-M   'P 1'
#
loop_
_entity.id
_entity.type
_entity.pdbx_description
1 polymer ?
#
loop_
_entity_poly.entity_id
_entity_poly.type
_entity_poly.pdbx_seq_one_letter_code
_entity_poly.pdbx_strand_id
1 'polypeptide(L)'
;TRRHAADGVDRLSQSLFDASVDLNPHQIEAALFALRNPLQEGVLLADEVGLGKTIEAALVVCQYWAERRRRLLVICPASLRKQWAQELHDKFAVPTTVVDAVSLRKQSAGDMLTTLQRQVGKAVVIMSYQFAAKLEAELRAVPWDVVVIDEAHKLRNAHRASNRTGQALKRALQGR
;
A
#
# COMPACT_ATOMS: atom_id res chain seq x y z
N THR A 1 -9.53 -8.47 -27.27
CA THR A 1 -9.94 -7.70 -26.06
C THR A 1 -10.60 -8.58 -24.98
N ARG A 2 -11.21 -9.72 -25.32
CA ARG A 2 -11.82 -10.65 -24.33
C ARG A 2 -10.80 -11.52 -23.58
N ARG A 3 -9.64 -11.83 -24.16
CA ARG A 3 -8.61 -12.69 -23.53
C ARG A 3 -7.91 -12.03 -22.32
N HIS A 4 -7.67 -10.73 -22.33
CA HIS A 4 -7.04 -10.03 -21.20
C HIS A 4 -7.94 -9.86 -19.95
N ALA A 5 -9.27 -9.89 -20.12
CA ALA A 5 -10.19 -9.82 -18.98
C ALA A 5 -10.29 -11.15 -18.22
N ALA A 6 -10.23 -12.29 -18.93
CA ALA A 6 -10.21 -13.62 -18.31
C ALA A 6 -8.92 -13.86 -17.52
N ASP A 7 -7.74 -13.50 -18.06
CA ASP A 7 -6.45 -13.62 -17.40
C ASP A 7 -6.38 -12.87 -16.05
N GLY A 8 -7.01 -11.70 -15.95
CA GLY A 8 -7.02 -10.91 -14.70
C GLY A 8 -7.87 -11.56 -13.60
N VAL A 9 -9.01 -12.15 -13.98
CA VAL A 9 -9.92 -12.84 -13.04
C VAL A 9 -9.28 -14.15 -12.55
N ASP A 10 -8.66 -14.93 -13.44
CA ASP A 10 -8.01 -16.19 -13.07
C ASP A 10 -6.79 -15.97 -12.16
N ARG A 11 -6.03 -14.89 -12.36
CA ARG A 11 -4.89 -14.55 -11.50
C ARG A 11 -5.33 -14.07 -10.12
N LEU A 12 -6.38 -13.25 -10.04
CA LEU A 12 -6.95 -12.84 -8.77
C LEU A 12 -7.52 -14.06 -8.01
N SER A 13 -8.16 -14.98 -8.71
CA SER A 13 -8.69 -16.21 -8.15
C SER A 13 -7.60 -17.05 -7.48
N GLN A 14 -6.43 -17.18 -8.08
CA GLN A 14 -5.31 -17.93 -7.47
C GLN A 14 -4.81 -17.28 -6.17
N SER A 15 -4.69 -15.96 -6.10
CA SER A 15 -4.29 -15.27 -4.86
C SER A 15 -5.37 -15.33 -3.79
N LEU A 16 -6.64 -15.53 -4.17
CA LEU A 16 -7.78 -15.62 -3.25
C LEU A 16 -7.97 -17.02 -2.67
N PHE A 17 -7.49 -18.07 -3.33
CA PHE A 17 -7.56 -19.45 -2.80
C PHE A 17 -6.80 -19.62 -1.48
N ASP A 18 -5.75 -18.83 -1.25
CA ASP A 18 -4.97 -18.83 -0.02
C ASP A 18 -5.52 -17.85 1.04
N ALA A 19 -6.56 -17.07 0.71
CA ALA A 19 -7.12 -16.07 1.60
C ALA A 19 -8.23 -16.67 2.49
N SER A 20 -8.07 -16.54 3.81
CA SER A 20 -9.08 -16.92 4.81
C SER A 20 -10.16 -15.84 4.97
N VAL A 21 -10.77 -15.39 3.87
CA VAL A 21 -11.70 -14.25 3.91
C VAL A 21 -12.98 -14.55 3.15
N ASP A 22 -14.12 -14.31 3.80
CA ASP A 22 -15.40 -14.18 3.10
C ASP A 22 -15.42 -12.82 2.37
N LEU A 23 -15.14 -12.87 1.07
CA LEU A 23 -15.09 -11.69 0.22
C LEU A 23 -16.45 -11.38 -0.36
N ASN A 24 -16.86 -10.14 -0.24
CA ASN A 24 -18.05 -9.65 -0.90
C ASN A 24 -17.77 -9.36 -2.39
N PRO A 25 -18.72 -9.64 -3.31
CA PRO A 25 -18.54 -9.41 -4.74
C PRO A 25 -18.08 -7.99 -5.09
N HIS A 26 -18.59 -6.96 -4.41
CA HIS A 26 -18.20 -5.57 -4.65
C HIS A 26 -16.72 -5.29 -4.32
N GLN A 27 -16.15 -5.95 -3.30
CA GLN A 27 -14.74 -5.82 -2.95
C GLN A 27 -13.83 -6.38 -4.05
N ILE A 28 -14.24 -7.49 -4.65
CA ILE A 28 -13.53 -8.09 -5.78
C ILE A 28 -13.60 -7.18 -7.00
N GLU A 29 -14.77 -6.62 -7.29
CA GLU A 29 -14.96 -5.69 -8.41
C GLU A 29 -14.11 -4.42 -8.25
N ALA A 30 -14.06 -3.83 -7.05
CA ALA A 30 -13.22 -2.67 -6.74
C ALA A 30 -11.74 -2.97 -6.94
N ALA A 31 -11.25 -4.12 -6.45
CA ALA A 31 -9.87 -4.55 -6.63
C ALA A 31 -9.56 -4.79 -8.12
N LEU A 32 -10.45 -5.46 -8.86
CA LEU A 32 -10.30 -5.68 -10.30
C LEU A 32 -10.28 -4.37 -11.07
N PHE A 33 -11.11 -3.39 -10.71
CA PHE A 33 -11.09 -2.06 -11.30
C PHE A 33 -9.73 -1.38 -11.12
N ALA A 34 -9.16 -1.44 -9.92
CA ALA A 34 -7.85 -0.88 -9.63
C ALA A 34 -6.72 -1.57 -10.43
N LEU A 35 -6.83 -2.89 -10.65
CA LEU A 35 -5.82 -3.67 -11.37
C LEU A 35 -5.92 -3.55 -12.91
N ARG A 36 -7.11 -3.25 -13.44
CA ARG A 36 -7.35 -3.19 -14.90
C ARG A 36 -6.87 -1.92 -15.57
N ASN A 37 -6.50 -0.90 -14.81
CA ASN A 37 -6.09 0.41 -15.34
C ASN A 37 -4.61 0.70 -15.11
N PRO A 38 -3.67 -0.07 -15.69
CA PRO A 38 -2.23 0.09 -15.45
C PRO A 38 -1.65 1.40 -16.00
N LEU A 39 -2.41 2.12 -16.82
CA LEU A 39 -1.99 3.41 -17.40
C LEU A 39 -2.44 4.61 -16.56
N GLN A 40 -3.19 4.41 -15.49
CA GLN A 40 -3.56 5.47 -14.57
C GLN A 40 -2.50 5.61 -13.49
N GLU A 41 -2.10 6.84 -13.21
CA GLU A 41 -1.14 7.17 -12.14
C GLU A 41 -1.66 6.81 -10.73
N GLY A 42 -2.95 6.46 -10.59
CA GLY A 42 -3.55 6.02 -9.35
C GLY A 42 -5.06 5.79 -9.45
N VAL A 43 -5.59 5.04 -8.50
CA VAL A 43 -7.02 4.75 -8.36
C VAL A 43 -7.49 5.21 -7.00
N LEU A 44 -8.63 5.90 -6.95
CA LEU A 44 -9.30 6.25 -5.72
C LEU A 44 -10.42 5.24 -5.44
N LEU A 45 -10.25 4.46 -4.38
CA LEU A 45 -11.31 3.62 -3.84
C LEU A 45 -12.18 4.46 -2.91
N ALA A 46 -13.33 4.90 -3.41
CA ALA A 46 -14.25 5.82 -2.72
C ALA A 46 -15.57 5.10 -2.44
N ASP A 47 -15.56 4.23 -1.46
CA ASP A 47 -16.74 3.53 -1.01
C ASP A 47 -17.27 4.09 0.32
N GLU A 48 -18.51 3.75 0.71
CA GLU A 48 -19.07 4.20 1.99
C GLU A 48 -18.25 3.71 3.19
N VAL A 49 -18.32 4.47 4.29
CA VAL A 49 -17.62 4.13 5.54
C VAL A 49 -18.12 2.79 6.06
N GLY A 50 -17.19 1.84 6.28
CA GLY A 50 -17.52 0.53 6.86
C GLY A 50 -17.66 -0.63 5.86
N LEU A 51 -17.65 -0.39 4.54
CA LEU A 51 -17.79 -1.44 3.52
C LEU A 51 -16.49 -2.22 3.20
N GLY A 52 -15.44 -2.02 3.97
CA GLY A 52 -14.23 -2.85 3.87
C GLY A 52 -13.17 -2.35 2.88
N LYS A 53 -13.04 -1.03 2.69
CA LYS A 53 -11.99 -0.43 1.82
C LYS A 53 -10.58 -0.95 2.10
N THR A 54 -10.28 -1.25 3.35
CA THR A 54 -9.00 -1.87 3.71
C THR A 54 -8.81 -3.23 3.04
N ILE A 55 -9.89 -4.03 2.94
CA ILE A 55 -9.88 -5.33 2.27
C ILE A 55 -9.68 -5.16 0.76
N GLU A 56 -10.36 -4.21 0.13
CA GLU A 56 -10.22 -3.91 -1.31
C GLU A 56 -8.77 -3.53 -1.64
N ALA A 57 -8.19 -2.62 -0.86
CA ALA A 57 -6.79 -2.23 -1.03
C ALA A 57 -5.81 -3.37 -0.70
N ALA A 58 -6.13 -4.21 0.30
CA ALA A 58 -5.34 -5.39 0.64
C ALA A 58 -5.35 -6.43 -0.48
N LEU A 59 -6.46 -6.62 -1.19
CA LEU A 59 -6.56 -7.47 -2.37
C LEU A 59 -5.63 -7.00 -3.49
N VAL A 60 -5.56 -5.68 -3.74
CA VAL A 60 -4.62 -5.11 -4.71
C VAL A 60 -3.19 -5.39 -4.29
N VAL A 61 -2.83 -5.15 -3.02
CA VAL A 61 -1.50 -5.44 -2.47
C VAL A 61 -1.14 -6.92 -2.61
N CYS A 62 -2.08 -7.81 -2.29
CA CYS A 62 -1.92 -9.26 -2.39
C CYS A 62 -1.64 -9.69 -3.84
N GLN A 63 -2.41 -9.15 -4.80
CA GLN A 63 -2.22 -9.45 -6.22
C GLN A 63 -0.81 -9.04 -6.71
N TYR A 64 -0.38 -7.81 -6.39
CA TYR A 64 0.98 -7.36 -6.73
C TYR A 64 2.05 -8.23 -6.08
N TRP A 65 1.84 -8.64 -4.82
CA TRP A 65 2.74 -9.56 -4.12
C TRP A 65 2.85 -10.91 -4.82
N ALA A 66 1.73 -11.49 -5.23
CA ALA A 66 1.66 -12.75 -5.98
C ALA A 66 2.36 -12.64 -7.35
N GLU A 67 2.24 -11.50 -8.02
CA GLU A 67 2.94 -11.18 -9.28
C GLU A 67 4.45 -10.91 -9.11
N ARG A 68 5.00 -11.07 -7.92
CA ARG A 68 6.40 -10.76 -7.56
C ARG A 68 6.79 -9.29 -7.69
N ARG A 69 5.84 -8.39 -7.78
CA ARG A 69 5.99 -6.95 -7.68
C ARG A 69 5.93 -6.57 -6.19
N ARG A 70 7.08 -6.62 -5.53
CA ARG A 70 7.15 -6.67 -4.05
C ARG A 70 7.59 -5.38 -3.40
N ARG A 71 7.80 -4.31 -4.15
CA ARG A 71 8.10 -2.99 -3.59
C ARG A 71 6.79 -2.27 -3.27
N LEU A 72 6.19 -2.67 -2.16
CA LEU A 72 4.85 -2.27 -1.76
C LEU A 72 4.91 -1.43 -0.48
N LEU A 73 4.23 -0.30 -0.50
CA LEU A 73 4.15 0.65 0.61
C LEU A 73 2.70 0.92 0.98
N VAL A 74 2.39 0.87 2.27
CA VAL A 74 1.12 1.32 2.83
C VAL A 74 1.39 2.51 3.74
N ILE A 75 0.73 3.64 3.46
CA ILE A 75 0.76 4.85 4.28
C ILE A 75 -0.64 5.03 4.89
N CYS A 76 -0.73 4.99 6.20
CA CYS A 76 -1.99 5.02 6.92
C CYS A 76 -1.88 5.87 8.20
N PRO A 77 -3.00 6.17 8.89
CA PRO A 77 -2.96 6.72 10.24
C PRO A 77 -2.12 5.87 11.19
N ALA A 78 -1.42 6.50 12.13
CA ALA A 78 -0.55 5.80 13.07
C ALA A 78 -1.27 4.71 13.89
N SER A 79 -2.55 4.92 14.21
CA SER A 79 -3.41 3.97 14.91
C SER A 79 -3.75 2.72 14.09
N LEU A 80 -3.75 2.80 12.76
CA LEU A 80 -4.15 1.70 11.86
C LEU A 80 -2.98 0.83 11.40
N ARG A 81 -1.73 1.20 11.69
CA ARG A 81 -0.55 0.45 11.22
C ARG A 81 -0.55 -1.02 11.64
N LYS A 82 -0.91 -1.28 12.91
CA LYS A 82 -0.98 -2.65 13.44
C LYS A 82 -2.12 -3.44 12.81
N GLN A 83 -3.26 -2.79 12.62
CA GLN A 83 -4.42 -3.40 11.96
C GLN A 83 -4.07 -3.79 10.52
N TRP A 84 -3.46 -2.89 9.74
CA TRP A 84 -2.99 -3.19 8.39
C TRP A 84 -2.02 -4.37 8.36
N ALA A 85 -1.05 -4.39 9.28
CA ALA A 85 -0.09 -5.48 9.37
C ALA A 85 -0.77 -6.82 9.68
N GLN A 86 -1.71 -6.81 10.61
CA GLN A 86 -2.46 -7.99 11.01
C GLN A 86 -3.37 -8.49 9.90
N GLU A 87 -4.14 -7.61 9.25
CA GLU A 87 -5.04 -7.99 8.17
C GLU A 87 -4.30 -8.61 6.97
N LEU A 88 -3.20 -8.00 6.53
CA LEU A 88 -2.39 -8.54 5.43
C LEU A 88 -1.77 -9.90 5.81
N HIS A 89 -1.32 -10.05 7.04
CA HIS A 89 -0.73 -11.31 7.50
C HIS A 89 -1.78 -12.40 7.69
N ASP A 90 -2.84 -12.12 8.47
CA ASP A 90 -3.79 -13.16 8.91
C ASP A 90 -4.74 -13.58 7.79
N LYS A 91 -5.14 -12.62 6.93
CA LYS A 91 -6.12 -12.89 5.88
C LYS A 91 -5.48 -13.29 4.55
N PHE A 92 -4.30 -12.78 4.26
CA PHE A 92 -3.67 -12.94 2.94
C PHE A 92 -2.29 -13.60 2.98
N ALA A 93 -1.79 -13.99 4.16
CA ALA A 93 -0.46 -14.57 4.36
C ALA A 93 0.68 -13.73 3.74
N VAL A 94 0.49 -12.40 3.61
CA VAL A 94 1.47 -11.48 3.08
C VAL A 94 2.36 -10.97 4.20
N PRO A 95 3.70 -11.12 4.11
CA PRO A 95 4.60 -10.62 5.13
C PRO A 95 4.60 -9.09 5.18
N THR A 96 4.57 -8.54 6.38
CA THR A 96 4.49 -7.10 6.62
C THR A 96 5.59 -6.62 7.55
N THR A 97 5.99 -5.38 7.42
CA THR A 97 6.89 -4.71 8.36
C THR A 97 6.39 -3.30 8.66
N VAL A 98 6.15 -3.02 9.94
CA VAL A 98 5.82 -1.67 10.40
C VAL A 98 7.12 -0.92 10.65
N VAL A 99 7.34 0.14 9.87
CA VAL A 99 8.52 0.99 9.96
C VAL A 99 8.15 2.28 10.68
N ASP A 100 8.83 2.53 11.80
CA ASP A 100 8.70 3.74 12.60
C ASP A 100 10.06 4.14 13.20
N ALA A 101 10.09 5.25 13.94
CA ALA A 101 11.33 5.76 14.53
C ALA A 101 11.98 4.77 15.51
N VAL A 102 11.20 3.92 16.17
CA VAL A 102 11.72 2.95 17.15
C VAL A 102 12.33 1.75 16.42
N SER A 103 11.62 1.21 15.41
CA SER A 103 12.10 0.08 14.62
C SER A 103 13.38 0.43 13.86
N LEU A 104 13.46 1.65 13.31
CA LEU A 104 14.67 2.11 12.62
C LEU A 104 15.86 2.30 13.59
N ARG A 105 15.65 2.89 14.77
CA ARG A 105 16.74 3.06 15.77
C ARG A 105 17.31 1.72 16.23
N LYS A 106 16.47 0.70 16.40
CA LYS A 106 16.93 -0.65 16.80
C LYS A 106 17.73 -1.35 15.72
N GLN A 107 17.50 -1.03 14.45
CA GLN A 107 18.17 -1.64 13.31
C GLN A 107 19.34 -0.80 12.77
N SER A 108 19.51 0.42 13.27
CA SER A 108 20.47 1.40 12.75
C SER A 108 21.87 1.20 13.30
N ALA A 109 22.61 0.28 12.68
CA ALA A 109 24.06 0.48 12.53
C ALA A 109 24.38 1.14 11.17
N GLY A 110 23.40 1.74 10.47
CA GLY A 110 23.54 2.27 9.12
C GLY A 110 22.58 3.42 8.79
N ASP A 111 22.71 3.95 7.59
CA ASP A 111 21.87 4.95 7.00
C ASP A 111 20.40 4.50 6.93
N MET A 112 19.48 5.46 7.05
CA MET A 112 18.04 5.24 7.08
C MET A 112 17.53 4.64 5.74
N LEU A 113 18.10 5.08 4.63
CA LEU A 113 17.82 4.53 3.31
C LEU A 113 18.19 3.05 3.21
N THR A 114 19.38 2.69 3.67
CA THR A 114 19.85 1.30 3.69
C THR A 114 18.92 0.40 4.51
N THR A 115 18.47 0.89 5.66
CA THR A 115 17.55 0.15 6.54
C THR A 115 16.19 -0.04 5.87
N LEU A 116 15.66 0.98 5.21
CA LEU A 116 14.41 0.88 4.43
C LEU A 116 14.57 -0.11 3.26
N GLN A 117 15.64 0.01 2.49
CA GLN A 117 15.91 -0.87 1.34
C GLN A 117 16.05 -2.34 1.72
N ARG A 118 16.54 -2.65 2.92
CA ARG A 118 16.61 -4.03 3.43
C ARG A 118 15.24 -4.68 3.63
N GLN A 119 14.20 -3.88 3.90
CA GLN A 119 12.83 -4.36 4.10
C GLN A 119 12.05 -4.43 2.79
N VAL A 120 12.35 -3.53 1.85
CA VAL A 120 11.69 -3.47 0.54
C VAL A 120 11.92 -4.78 -0.23
N GLY A 121 10.85 -5.35 -0.74
CA GLY A 121 10.87 -6.61 -1.47
C GLY A 121 10.78 -7.87 -0.60
N LYS A 122 11.01 -7.77 0.71
CA LYS A 122 10.88 -8.88 1.66
C LYS A 122 9.52 -8.88 2.37
N ALA A 123 8.95 -7.71 2.53
CA ALA A 123 7.67 -7.51 3.18
C ALA A 123 6.99 -6.25 2.64
N VAL A 124 5.68 -6.13 2.82
CA VAL A 124 4.96 -4.88 2.62
C VAL A 124 5.36 -3.90 3.72
N VAL A 125 5.86 -2.74 3.32
CA VAL A 125 6.29 -1.69 4.25
C VAL A 125 5.07 -0.87 4.67
N ILE A 126 4.87 -0.70 5.98
CA ILE A 126 3.73 0.06 6.54
C ILE A 126 4.27 1.21 7.37
N MET A 127 3.83 2.42 7.07
CA MET A 127 4.26 3.66 7.76
C MET A 127 3.09 4.54 8.14
N SER A 128 3.30 5.40 9.13
CA SER A 128 2.37 6.52 9.36
C SER A 128 2.67 7.68 8.42
N TYR A 129 1.66 8.55 8.20
CA TYR A 129 1.81 9.79 7.43
C TYR A 129 2.97 10.66 7.90
N GLN A 130 3.04 10.90 9.21
CA GLN A 130 4.05 11.75 9.81
C GLN A 130 5.45 11.17 9.65
N PHE A 131 5.56 9.85 9.71
CA PHE A 131 6.84 9.18 9.57
C PHE A 131 7.27 9.11 8.11
N ALA A 132 6.37 8.80 7.19
CA ALA A 132 6.62 8.82 5.76
C ALA A 132 7.04 10.23 5.27
N ALA A 133 6.40 11.29 5.78
CA ALA A 133 6.80 12.65 5.46
C ALA A 133 8.21 13.02 5.93
N LYS A 134 8.72 12.42 7.01
CA LYS A 134 10.11 12.59 7.47
C LYS A 134 11.12 11.87 6.59
N LEU A 135 10.68 10.83 5.89
CA LEU A 135 11.49 9.99 4.99
C LEU A 135 11.26 10.35 3.51
N GLU A 136 10.96 11.63 3.21
CA GLU A 136 10.66 12.08 1.85
C GLU A 136 11.73 11.67 0.84
N ALA A 137 13.00 11.88 1.17
CA ALA A 137 14.13 11.58 0.29
C ALA A 137 14.32 10.07 0.08
N GLU A 138 14.20 9.30 1.15
CA GLU A 138 14.35 7.84 1.14
C GLU A 138 13.21 7.18 0.37
N LEU A 139 11.98 7.65 0.57
CA LEU A 139 10.82 7.15 -0.17
C LEU A 139 10.92 7.45 -1.66
N ARG A 140 11.43 8.63 -2.03
CA ARG A 140 11.69 8.99 -3.42
C ARG A 140 12.76 8.13 -4.07
N ALA A 141 13.76 7.66 -3.31
CA ALA A 141 14.84 6.83 -3.83
C ALA A 141 14.41 5.38 -4.12
N VAL A 142 13.28 4.92 -3.57
CA VAL A 142 12.76 3.56 -3.79
C VAL A 142 11.78 3.57 -4.97
N PRO A 143 11.98 2.74 -6.01
CA PRO A 143 11.04 2.62 -7.12
C PRO A 143 9.86 1.70 -6.74
N TRP A 144 8.90 2.24 -6.01
CA TRP A 144 7.73 1.51 -5.54
C TRP A 144 6.90 0.94 -6.70
N ASP A 145 6.43 -0.29 -6.57
CA ASP A 145 5.50 -0.92 -7.52
C ASP A 145 4.06 -0.48 -7.24
N VAL A 146 3.69 -0.33 -5.96
CA VAL A 146 2.40 0.21 -5.52
C VAL A 146 2.58 0.97 -4.21
N VAL A 147 1.87 2.08 -4.10
CA VAL A 147 1.71 2.83 -2.86
C VAL A 147 0.23 2.93 -2.54
N VAL A 148 -0.18 2.38 -1.41
CA VAL A 148 -1.53 2.53 -0.86
C VAL A 148 -1.52 3.68 0.14
N ILE A 149 -2.48 4.59 0.00
CA ILE A 149 -2.71 5.69 0.95
C ILE A 149 -4.11 5.51 1.52
N ASP A 150 -4.17 5.01 2.75
CA ASP A 150 -5.43 4.84 3.47
C ASP A 150 -5.84 6.17 4.10
N GLU A 151 -7.14 6.45 4.18
CA GLU A 151 -7.67 7.72 4.69
C GLU A 151 -7.11 8.94 3.91
N ALA A 152 -7.02 8.84 2.58
CA ALA A 152 -6.41 9.85 1.71
C ALA A 152 -7.04 11.26 1.84
N HIS A 153 -8.25 11.36 2.40
CA HIS A 153 -8.89 12.64 2.71
C HIS A 153 -8.05 13.51 3.66
N LYS A 154 -7.19 12.90 4.50
CA LYS A 154 -6.24 13.63 5.38
C LYS A 154 -5.17 14.38 4.60
N LEU A 155 -4.98 14.05 3.32
CA LEU A 155 -4.09 14.76 2.41
C LEU A 155 -4.80 15.89 1.64
N ARG A 156 -6.10 16.10 1.87
CA ARG A 156 -6.81 17.24 1.28
C ARG A 156 -6.04 18.52 1.56
N ASN A 157 -6.03 19.42 0.57
CA ASN A 157 -5.26 20.66 0.65
C ASN A 157 -3.73 20.45 0.79
N ALA A 158 -3.17 19.35 0.28
CA ALA A 158 -1.71 19.16 0.21
C ALA A 158 -0.98 20.29 -0.55
N HIS A 159 -1.71 21.10 -1.35
CA HIS A 159 -1.18 22.29 -2.00
C HIS A 159 -1.03 23.50 -1.04
N ARG A 160 -1.69 23.51 0.12
CA ARG A 160 -1.61 24.61 1.10
C ARG A 160 -0.35 24.49 1.95
N ALA A 161 0.31 25.62 2.24
CA ALA A 161 1.49 25.69 3.10
C ALA A 161 1.26 25.11 4.51
N SER A 162 0.01 25.13 4.99
CA SER A 162 -0.37 24.58 6.29
C SER A 162 -0.33 23.05 6.34
N ASN A 163 -0.41 22.35 5.19
CA ASN A 163 -0.36 20.89 5.13
C ASN A 163 1.03 20.39 4.71
N ARG A 164 2.03 20.57 5.58
CA ARG A 164 3.41 20.15 5.34
C ARG A 164 3.55 18.65 5.07
N THR A 165 2.79 17.81 5.78
CA THR A 165 2.79 16.36 5.61
C THR A 165 2.30 15.97 4.22
N GLY A 166 1.18 16.55 3.78
CA GLY A 166 0.65 16.28 2.44
C GLY A 166 1.59 16.74 1.33
N GLN A 167 2.24 17.88 1.49
CA GLN A 167 3.24 18.37 0.53
C GLN A 167 4.46 17.46 0.44
N ALA A 168 5.00 17.01 1.58
CA ALA A 168 6.14 16.09 1.61
C ALA A 168 5.81 14.76 0.92
N LEU A 169 4.64 14.18 1.21
CA LEU A 169 4.20 12.94 0.56
C LEU A 169 3.96 13.12 -0.94
N LYS A 170 3.37 14.25 -1.35
CA LYS A 170 3.22 14.57 -2.78
C LYS A 170 4.58 14.58 -3.48
N ARG A 171 5.59 15.25 -2.91
CA ARG A 171 6.94 15.28 -3.50
C ARG A 171 7.63 13.92 -3.48
N ALA A 172 7.44 13.13 -2.40
CA ALA A 172 8.02 11.79 -2.28
C ALA A 172 7.49 10.81 -3.34
N LEU A 173 6.22 10.96 -3.73
CA LEU A 173 5.49 10.02 -4.59
C LEU A 173 5.24 10.57 -6.01
N GLN A 174 5.67 11.78 -6.31
CA GLN A 174 5.46 12.41 -7.62
C GLN A 174 6.15 11.63 -8.74
N GLY A 175 5.40 11.30 -9.80
CA GLY A 175 5.89 10.56 -10.96
C GLY A 175 5.97 9.04 -10.74
N ARG A 176 5.15 8.52 -9.85
CA ARG A 176 5.04 7.08 -9.54
C ARG A 176 3.67 6.55 -9.91
#